data_38d9f7a038d192919fc34997ca91a785
#
_entry.id   38d9f7a038d192919fc34997ca91a785
#
_cell.length_a   1.000
_cell.length_b   1.000
_cell.length_c   1.000
_cell.angle_alpha   90.00
_cell.angle_beta   90.00
_cell.angle_gamma   90.00
#
_symmetry.space_group_name_H-M   'P 1'
#
loop_
_entity.id
_entity.type
_entity.pdbx_description
1 polymer ?
#
loop_
_entity_poly.entity_id
_entity_poly.type
_entity_poly.pdbx_seq_one_letter_code
_entity_poly.pdbx_strand_id
1 'polypeptide(L)'
;MKKPFKLDQLWRGYAPALALATTTLTAVAVLPANTLADETCMSPYMAKIVGQEDFVYVWTLGVEGVGDGQDKLVTVDVNPSSETYGQVIHSLSVGGRNEAHHSGLTDDRNYLWAGGLDTNKVFIFDVHSDPAKPTLHKVITDFTAKSGGVVGPHTTYALPGRMMITGLSNNKDNGGRTALVEYTNDGEYIETYWMPTDDDLRGAEKVGQFADGYGYDLRALPRRNVMLTSSFTGWSNYMMDFGKMLQDEEAMKRFGNTVVVWDLHTRKPIKVLDVPGAPLEIRFAWGPDNNYAFTTTALTSKIWLIYEDEQGEWQAKAVADIGDPSQIPLPVDISIGSNDKHLWVHTLMDGKNRLFDISDPFNPKQIYEKQIGAQVNMASSAWSGERVYYTSSLLANWDKKGEDDEQYFK
;
A
#
# COMPACT_ATOMS: atom_id res chain seq x y z
N MET A 1 61.38 57.14 -46.59
CA MET A 1 60.71 57.43 -45.34
C MET A 1 59.56 56.42 -45.14
N LYS A 2 59.74 55.46 -44.34
CA LYS A 2 58.70 54.46 -44.01
C LYS A 2 57.86 54.99 -42.84
N LYS A 3 56.53 55.09 -43.04
CA LYS A 3 55.57 55.44 -41.99
C LYS A 3 55.48 54.33 -40.96
N PRO A 4 55.37 54.64 -39.68
CA PRO A 4 55.22 53.59 -38.62
C PRO A 4 53.82 52.99 -38.72
N PHE A 5 53.77 51.68 -38.51
CA PHE A 5 52.56 50.89 -38.48
C PHE A 5 51.95 51.12 -37.09
N LYS A 6 50.69 51.56 -37.02
CA LYS A 6 49.94 51.75 -35.79
C LYS A 6 49.36 50.43 -35.30
N LEU A 7 49.67 50.11 -34.08
CA LEU A 7 49.28 48.86 -33.36
C LEU A 7 47.78 48.81 -32.96
N ASP A 8 47.01 49.82 -33.26
CA ASP A 8 45.64 49.99 -32.73
C ASP A 8 44.55 49.27 -33.55
N GLN A 9 44.90 48.64 -34.65
CA GLN A 9 43.91 47.94 -35.47
C GLN A 9 43.83 46.42 -35.24
N LEU A 10 44.67 45.85 -34.39
CA LEU A 10 44.68 44.40 -34.11
C LEU A 10 43.83 43.97 -32.91
N TRP A 11 43.28 44.93 -32.16
CA TRP A 11 42.52 44.61 -30.94
C TRP A 11 41.00 44.78 -31.05
N ARG A 12 40.48 45.17 -32.21
CA ARG A 12 39.03 45.34 -32.38
C ARG A 12 38.28 44.09 -32.86
N GLY A 13 38.99 43.02 -33.13
CA GLY A 13 38.36 41.81 -33.67
C GLY A 13 38.11 40.66 -32.67
N TYR A 14 38.62 40.74 -31.45
CA TYR A 14 38.56 39.60 -30.48
C TYR A 14 37.73 39.84 -29.23
N ALA A 15 37.19 41.02 -29.03
CA ALA A 15 36.40 41.31 -27.84
C ALA A 15 34.96 40.72 -27.82
N PRO A 16 34.27 40.45 -28.93
CA PRO A 16 32.94 39.86 -28.83
C PRO A 16 32.92 38.33 -28.73
N ALA A 17 34.02 37.64 -29.01
CA ALA A 17 34.01 36.17 -28.98
C ALA A 17 34.29 35.56 -27.56
N LEU A 18 34.90 36.34 -26.67
CA LEU A 18 35.15 35.87 -25.30
C LEU A 18 33.99 36.14 -24.34
N ALA A 19 33.04 37.00 -24.70
CA ALA A 19 31.87 37.29 -23.86
C ALA A 19 30.70 36.30 -24.07
N LEU A 20 30.73 35.47 -25.11
CA LEU A 20 29.69 34.46 -25.38
C LEU A 20 30.01 33.08 -24.82
N ALA A 21 31.24 32.84 -24.37
CA ALA A 21 31.65 31.54 -23.89
C ALA A 21 31.50 31.37 -22.34
N THR A 22 31.16 32.42 -21.62
CA THR A 22 31.03 32.39 -20.15
C THR A 22 29.61 32.40 -19.62
N THR A 23 28.59 32.40 -20.50
CA THR A 23 27.19 32.41 -20.05
C THR A 23 26.46 31.09 -20.27
N THR A 24 27.13 30.04 -20.72
CA THR A 24 26.48 28.72 -20.92
C THR A 24 26.89 27.65 -19.92
N LEU A 25 27.55 28.02 -18.83
CA LEU A 25 28.01 27.00 -17.86
C LEU A 25 27.39 27.14 -16.46
N THR A 26 26.20 27.73 -16.31
CA THR A 26 25.52 27.80 -15.01
C THR A 26 24.03 27.52 -15.08
N ALA A 27 23.66 26.58 -15.89
CA ALA A 27 22.38 25.91 -15.69
C ALA A 27 22.65 24.42 -15.54
N VAL A 28 23.47 24.03 -14.57
CA VAL A 28 23.23 22.77 -13.89
C VAL A 28 21.96 23.06 -13.10
N ALA A 29 20.81 22.76 -13.69
CA ALA A 29 19.61 22.54 -12.93
C ALA A 29 19.97 21.49 -11.88
N VAL A 30 20.13 21.92 -10.65
CA VAL A 30 19.98 21.05 -9.51
C VAL A 30 18.54 20.60 -9.63
N LEU A 31 18.34 19.48 -10.32
CA LEU A 31 17.08 18.76 -10.21
C LEU A 31 16.93 18.51 -8.71
N PRO A 32 15.85 18.95 -8.09
CA PRO A 32 15.59 18.59 -6.72
C PRO A 32 15.72 17.07 -6.67
N ALA A 33 16.47 16.57 -5.71
CA ALA A 33 16.47 15.15 -5.42
C ALA A 33 15.00 14.80 -5.17
N ASN A 34 14.41 14.08 -6.11
CA ASN A 34 13.02 13.67 -6.01
C ASN A 34 12.90 12.82 -4.75
N THR A 35 12.36 13.39 -3.70
CA THR A 35 11.91 12.64 -2.55
C THR A 35 10.73 11.83 -3.01
N LEU A 36 10.91 10.53 -3.10
CA LEU A 36 9.88 9.60 -3.49
C LEU A 36 9.11 9.22 -2.23
N ALA A 37 7.83 9.45 -2.19
CA ALA A 37 6.97 8.96 -1.13
C ALA A 37 6.22 7.70 -1.62
N ASP A 38 5.84 6.84 -0.69
CA ASP A 38 5.05 5.65 -0.95
C ASP A 38 3.56 6.02 -0.87
N GLU A 39 2.80 5.63 -1.89
CA GLU A 39 1.34 5.59 -1.80
C GLU A 39 0.95 4.23 -1.21
N THR A 40 -0.06 4.20 -0.35
CA THR A 40 -0.69 2.94 0.05
C THR A 40 -1.04 2.14 -1.20
N CYS A 41 -0.61 0.89 -1.27
CA CYS A 41 -0.78 0.01 -2.43
C CYS A 41 0.03 0.39 -3.69
N MET A 42 0.99 1.31 -3.62
CA MET A 42 1.83 1.59 -4.77
C MET A 42 2.74 0.42 -5.12
N SER A 43 2.79 0.12 -6.40
CA SER A 43 3.71 -0.87 -6.97
C SER A 43 4.94 -0.20 -7.58
N PRO A 44 6.13 -0.80 -7.51
CA PRO A 44 7.33 -0.31 -8.18
C PRO A 44 7.21 -0.26 -9.72
N TYR A 45 6.19 -0.91 -10.27
CA TYR A 45 5.90 -0.89 -11.71
C TYR A 45 5.06 0.31 -12.15
N MET A 46 4.43 1.02 -11.22
CA MET A 46 3.58 2.16 -11.54
C MET A 46 4.42 3.38 -11.96
N ALA A 47 3.91 4.15 -12.90
CA ALA A 47 4.47 5.44 -13.25
C ALA A 47 4.39 6.39 -12.06
N LYS A 48 5.51 7.06 -11.75
CA LYS A 48 5.58 8.02 -10.65
C LYS A 48 4.91 9.32 -11.06
N ILE A 49 4.06 9.86 -10.20
CA ILE A 49 3.55 11.23 -10.33
C ILE A 49 4.64 12.17 -9.84
N VAL A 50 5.03 13.11 -10.70
CA VAL A 50 6.01 14.15 -10.37
C VAL A 50 5.28 15.49 -10.26
N GLY A 51 5.38 16.13 -9.12
CA GLY A 51 4.77 17.43 -8.85
C GLY A 51 3.59 17.34 -7.88
N GLN A 52 2.71 18.34 -7.95
CA GLN A 52 1.51 18.43 -7.15
C GLN A 52 0.43 17.51 -7.70
N GLU A 53 -0.15 16.65 -6.85
CA GLU A 53 -1.36 15.91 -7.17
C GLU A 53 -2.57 16.86 -7.16
N ASP A 54 -3.50 16.64 -8.10
CA ASP A 54 -4.73 17.41 -8.19
C ASP A 54 -5.86 16.76 -7.38
N PHE A 55 -5.91 15.41 -7.37
CA PHE A 55 -7.02 14.67 -6.78
C PHE A 55 -6.53 13.51 -5.91
N VAL A 56 -7.35 13.19 -4.88
CA VAL A 56 -7.27 11.96 -4.12
C VAL A 56 -8.60 11.22 -4.26
N TYR A 57 -8.53 9.92 -4.52
CA TYR A 57 -9.68 9.05 -4.54
C TYR A 57 -9.84 8.35 -3.19
N VAL A 58 -11.04 8.44 -2.62
CA VAL A 58 -11.38 7.79 -1.35
C VAL A 58 -12.48 6.77 -1.63
N TRP A 59 -12.19 5.50 -1.39
CA TRP A 59 -13.15 4.42 -1.46
C TRP A 59 -13.89 4.34 -0.12
N THR A 60 -15.11 4.85 -0.07
CA THR A 60 -15.86 5.10 1.16
C THR A 60 -16.88 4.01 1.43
N LEU A 61 -16.95 3.60 2.70
CA LEU A 61 -17.92 2.65 3.21
C LEU A 61 -19.29 3.32 3.41
N GLY A 62 -20.35 2.66 2.97
CA GLY A 62 -21.73 3.02 3.28
C GLY A 62 -22.09 2.61 4.72
N VAL A 63 -22.61 3.54 5.50
CA VAL A 63 -23.04 3.32 6.88
C VAL A 63 -24.54 3.36 6.99
N GLU A 64 -25.15 2.35 7.63
CA GLU A 64 -26.58 2.29 7.84
C GLU A 64 -27.07 3.50 8.68
N GLY A 65 -28.07 4.19 8.17
CA GLY A 65 -28.62 5.38 8.82
C GLY A 65 -27.86 6.67 8.55
N VAL A 66 -26.76 6.63 7.80
CA VAL A 66 -26.00 7.81 7.38
C VAL A 66 -26.10 7.99 5.86
N GLY A 67 -26.63 9.14 5.42
CA GLY A 67 -26.82 9.42 4.00
C GLY A 67 -27.69 8.37 3.31
N ASP A 68 -27.24 7.86 2.17
CA ASP A 68 -27.91 6.80 1.41
C ASP A 68 -27.43 5.38 1.77
N GLY A 69 -26.45 5.25 2.68
CA GLY A 69 -25.92 3.96 3.12
C GLY A 69 -25.16 3.18 2.06
N GLN A 70 -24.70 3.80 0.97
CA GLN A 70 -24.06 3.13 -0.15
C GLN A 70 -22.56 3.39 -0.18
N ASP A 71 -21.78 2.40 -0.60
CA ASP A 71 -20.36 2.58 -0.87
C ASP A 71 -20.16 3.48 -2.10
N LYS A 72 -19.14 4.33 -2.04
CA LYS A 72 -18.85 5.32 -3.08
C LYS A 72 -17.37 5.48 -3.34
N LEU A 73 -17.03 5.72 -4.59
CA LEU A 73 -15.76 6.35 -4.93
C LEU A 73 -15.95 7.87 -4.88
N VAL A 74 -15.18 8.52 -4.01
CA VAL A 74 -15.23 9.97 -3.79
C VAL A 74 -13.94 10.59 -4.32
N THR A 75 -14.07 11.68 -5.10
CA THR A 75 -12.92 12.49 -5.55
C THR A 75 -12.83 13.74 -4.71
N VAL A 76 -11.69 13.94 -4.07
CA VAL A 76 -11.37 15.15 -3.30
C VAL A 76 -10.34 15.96 -4.09
N ASP A 77 -10.59 17.25 -4.26
CA ASP A 77 -9.62 18.17 -4.82
C ASP A 77 -8.55 18.49 -3.78
N VAL A 78 -7.30 18.17 -4.09
CA VAL A 78 -6.16 18.38 -3.19
C VAL A 78 -5.09 19.31 -3.79
N ASN A 79 -5.41 19.99 -4.89
CA ASN A 79 -4.56 21.02 -5.45
C ASN A 79 -4.69 22.33 -4.63
N PRO A 80 -3.64 22.76 -3.90
CA PRO A 80 -3.71 23.97 -3.06
C PRO A 80 -4.01 25.27 -3.84
N SER A 81 -3.84 25.24 -5.17
CA SER A 81 -4.13 26.40 -6.03
C SER A 81 -5.57 26.41 -6.56
N SER A 82 -6.35 25.37 -6.30
CA SER A 82 -7.73 25.25 -6.75
C SER A 82 -8.70 26.00 -5.81
N GLU A 83 -9.77 26.55 -6.37
CA GLU A 83 -10.86 27.15 -5.59
C GLU A 83 -11.66 26.11 -4.77
N THR A 84 -11.59 24.84 -5.17
CA THR A 84 -12.25 23.70 -4.52
C THR A 84 -11.32 22.86 -3.65
N TYR A 85 -10.12 23.39 -3.33
CA TYR A 85 -9.16 22.69 -2.46
C TYR A 85 -9.81 22.18 -1.16
N GLY A 86 -9.59 20.90 -0.87
CA GLY A 86 -10.14 20.22 0.31
C GLY A 86 -11.63 19.85 0.21
N GLN A 87 -12.25 20.05 -0.96
CA GLN A 87 -13.67 19.74 -1.15
C GLN A 87 -13.86 18.43 -1.91
N VAL A 88 -14.95 17.73 -1.61
CA VAL A 88 -15.47 16.64 -2.43
C VAL A 88 -16.05 17.24 -3.72
N ILE A 89 -15.47 16.93 -4.86
CA ILE A 89 -15.91 17.46 -6.16
C ILE A 89 -16.70 16.43 -6.98
N HIS A 90 -16.59 15.14 -6.65
CA HIS A 90 -17.35 14.07 -7.29
C HIS A 90 -17.59 12.93 -6.30
N SER A 91 -18.72 12.23 -6.48
CA SER A 91 -19.08 11.05 -5.71
C SER A 91 -19.84 10.07 -6.61
N LEU A 92 -19.33 8.86 -6.74
CA LEU A 92 -19.89 7.81 -7.59
C LEU A 92 -20.30 6.61 -6.73
N SER A 93 -21.62 6.41 -6.55
CA SER A 93 -22.14 5.22 -5.85
C SER A 93 -22.04 3.97 -6.74
N VAL A 94 -21.72 2.85 -6.10
CA VAL A 94 -21.67 1.53 -6.77
C VAL A 94 -22.91 0.66 -6.48
N GLY A 95 -23.87 1.22 -5.74
CA GLY A 95 -25.13 0.55 -5.38
C GLY A 95 -24.96 -0.41 -4.20
N GLY A 96 -25.58 -0.05 -3.07
CA GLY A 96 -25.56 -0.82 -1.84
C GLY A 96 -24.24 -0.74 -1.07
N ARG A 97 -24.22 -1.43 0.06
CA ARG A 97 -23.04 -1.61 0.91
C ARG A 97 -22.32 -2.90 0.49
N ASN A 98 -21.04 -2.82 0.26
CA ASN A 98 -20.17 -3.92 -0.17
C ASN A 98 -19.01 -4.16 0.79
N GLU A 99 -18.89 -3.40 1.85
CA GLU A 99 -17.73 -3.27 2.73
C GLU A 99 -16.51 -2.74 1.94
N ALA A 100 -16.58 -1.46 1.56
CA ALA A 100 -15.49 -0.76 0.87
C ALA A 100 -14.23 -0.77 1.74
N HIS A 101 -13.10 -1.26 1.19
CA HIS A 101 -11.90 -1.46 1.99
C HIS A 101 -10.64 -0.97 1.26
N HIS A 102 -9.97 -1.79 0.46
CA HIS A 102 -8.77 -1.41 -0.27
C HIS A 102 -9.03 -0.99 -1.70
N SER A 103 -8.18 -0.11 -2.22
CA SER A 103 -8.13 0.24 -3.63
C SER A 103 -6.68 0.38 -4.11
N GLY A 104 -6.45 0.20 -5.41
CA GLY A 104 -5.15 0.37 -6.02
C GLY A 104 -5.26 0.68 -7.51
N LEU A 105 -4.35 1.49 -8.01
CA LEU A 105 -4.29 1.85 -9.43
C LEU A 105 -3.57 0.77 -10.24
N THR A 106 -3.93 0.64 -11.52
CA THR A 106 -3.17 -0.15 -12.50
C THR A 106 -1.78 0.47 -12.75
N ASP A 107 -0.83 -0.31 -13.28
CA ASP A 107 0.54 0.16 -13.55
C ASP A 107 0.59 1.36 -14.50
N ASP A 108 -0.36 1.45 -15.44
CA ASP A 108 -0.55 2.58 -16.35
C ASP A 108 -1.41 3.72 -15.77
N ARG A 109 -1.95 3.55 -14.55
CA ARG A 109 -2.86 4.48 -13.85
C ARG A 109 -4.17 4.80 -14.60
N ASN A 110 -4.57 3.98 -15.54
CA ASN A 110 -5.83 4.21 -16.27
C ASN A 110 -7.05 3.81 -15.45
N TYR A 111 -6.91 2.78 -14.61
CA TYR A 111 -7.98 2.27 -13.79
C TYR A 111 -7.64 2.24 -12.31
N LEU A 112 -8.64 2.52 -11.48
CA LEU A 112 -8.61 2.27 -10.04
C LEU A 112 -9.45 1.03 -9.75
N TRP A 113 -8.83 0.04 -9.13
CA TRP A 113 -9.49 -1.18 -8.66
C TRP A 113 -9.82 -1.06 -7.18
N ALA A 114 -11.03 -1.48 -6.78
CA ALA A 114 -11.50 -1.38 -5.40
C ALA A 114 -12.26 -2.64 -4.99
N GLY A 115 -11.92 -3.19 -3.84
CA GLY A 115 -12.55 -4.38 -3.28
C GLY A 115 -13.83 -4.04 -2.53
N GLY A 116 -14.84 -4.91 -2.65
CA GLY A 116 -16.01 -4.99 -1.79
C GLY A 116 -15.93 -6.30 -1.00
N LEU A 117 -15.41 -6.23 0.22
CA LEU A 117 -15.04 -7.38 1.04
C LEU A 117 -16.20 -8.36 1.26
N ASP A 118 -17.36 -7.85 1.70
CA ASP A 118 -18.52 -8.68 2.05
C ASP A 118 -19.20 -9.30 0.85
N THR A 119 -19.23 -8.58 -0.27
CA THR A 119 -19.93 -9.02 -1.48
C THR A 119 -19.04 -9.80 -2.42
N ASN A 120 -17.73 -9.87 -2.15
CA ASN A 120 -16.73 -10.49 -3.03
C ASN A 120 -16.74 -9.91 -4.45
N LYS A 121 -17.13 -8.65 -4.59
CA LYS A 121 -17.06 -7.91 -5.84
C LYS A 121 -15.77 -7.13 -5.93
N VAL A 122 -15.32 -6.90 -7.17
CA VAL A 122 -14.24 -5.95 -7.44
C VAL A 122 -14.76 -4.93 -8.43
N PHE A 123 -14.62 -3.67 -8.08
CA PHE A 123 -15.05 -2.53 -8.90
C PHE A 123 -13.84 -1.95 -9.62
N ILE A 124 -13.96 -1.68 -10.90
CA ILE A 124 -12.92 -1.08 -11.74
C ILE A 124 -13.46 0.25 -12.24
N PHE A 125 -12.78 1.33 -11.89
CA PHE A 125 -13.16 2.69 -12.28
C PHE A 125 -12.17 3.22 -13.32
N ASP A 126 -12.68 3.83 -14.38
CA ASP A 126 -11.89 4.65 -15.29
C ASP A 126 -11.59 5.99 -14.62
N VAL A 127 -10.31 6.21 -14.32
CA VAL A 127 -9.78 7.45 -13.73
C VAL A 127 -8.89 8.23 -14.71
N HIS A 128 -8.74 7.72 -15.94
CA HIS A 128 -7.94 8.35 -16.98
C HIS A 128 -8.76 9.31 -17.85
N SER A 129 -9.96 8.92 -18.24
CA SER A 129 -10.79 9.72 -19.16
C SER A 129 -11.19 11.08 -18.59
N ASP A 130 -11.56 11.13 -17.32
CA ASP A 130 -11.78 12.35 -16.55
C ASP A 130 -11.36 12.11 -15.09
N PRO A 131 -10.14 12.45 -14.70
CA PRO A 131 -9.65 12.23 -13.34
C PRO A 131 -10.47 12.94 -12.25
N ALA A 132 -11.13 14.06 -12.57
CA ALA A 132 -12.01 14.75 -11.62
C ALA A 132 -13.34 14.03 -11.40
N LYS A 133 -13.78 13.24 -12.39
CA LYS A 133 -15.09 12.56 -12.40
C LYS A 133 -14.98 11.12 -12.90
N PRO A 134 -14.34 10.23 -12.13
CA PRO A 134 -14.24 8.83 -12.47
C PRO A 134 -15.58 8.19 -12.81
N THR A 135 -15.56 7.21 -13.70
CA THR A 135 -16.74 6.43 -14.07
C THR A 135 -16.53 4.94 -13.79
N LEU A 136 -17.61 4.21 -13.54
CA LEU A 136 -17.53 2.77 -13.34
C LEU A 136 -17.32 2.09 -14.70
N HIS A 137 -16.14 1.46 -14.85
CA HIS A 137 -15.77 0.74 -16.07
C HIS A 137 -16.31 -0.70 -16.06
N LYS A 138 -16.08 -1.44 -14.97
CA LYS A 138 -16.46 -2.87 -14.87
C LYS A 138 -16.71 -3.26 -13.41
N VAL A 139 -17.56 -4.25 -13.21
CA VAL A 139 -17.71 -4.93 -11.92
C VAL A 139 -17.45 -6.42 -12.12
N ILE A 140 -16.47 -6.96 -11.41
CA ILE A 140 -16.23 -8.40 -11.33
C ILE A 140 -17.16 -8.94 -10.24
N THR A 141 -18.13 -9.75 -10.62
CA THR A 141 -19.14 -10.33 -9.70
C THR A 141 -18.94 -11.82 -9.44
N ASP A 142 -18.01 -12.43 -10.14
CA ASP A 142 -17.73 -13.88 -10.11
C ASP A 142 -16.35 -14.20 -9.50
N PHE A 143 -15.76 -13.26 -8.73
CA PHE A 143 -14.46 -13.39 -8.11
C PHE A 143 -14.29 -14.73 -7.37
N THR A 144 -15.19 -15.05 -6.45
CA THR A 144 -15.14 -16.30 -5.68
C THR A 144 -15.27 -17.54 -6.56
N ALA A 145 -16.14 -17.51 -7.55
CA ALA A 145 -16.34 -18.65 -8.45
C ALA A 145 -15.12 -18.88 -9.36
N LYS A 146 -14.56 -17.83 -9.93
CA LYS A 146 -13.38 -17.88 -10.82
C LYS A 146 -12.12 -18.30 -10.07
N SER A 147 -11.95 -17.81 -8.87
CA SER A 147 -10.79 -18.11 -8.05
C SER A 147 -10.83 -19.49 -7.37
N GLY A 148 -11.94 -20.22 -7.46
CA GLY A 148 -12.09 -21.54 -6.85
C GLY A 148 -12.42 -21.50 -5.36
N GLY A 149 -13.01 -20.41 -4.86
CA GLY A 149 -13.51 -20.27 -3.49
C GLY A 149 -12.87 -19.18 -2.66
N VAL A 150 -11.95 -18.39 -3.19
CA VAL A 150 -11.35 -17.25 -2.48
C VAL A 150 -12.40 -16.21 -2.16
N VAL A 151 -12.39 -15.67 -0.94
CA VAL A 151 -13.29 -14.62 -0.47
C VAL A 151 -12.51 -13.44 0.10
N GLY A 152 -13.19 -12.30 0.21
CA GLY A 152 -12.62 -11.07 0.73
C GLY A 152 -11.50 -10.53 -0.16
N PRO A 153 -11.79 -10.01 -1.38
CA PRO A 153 -10.79 -9.35 -2.21
C PRO A 153 -10.25 -8.12 -1.46
N HIS A 154 -8.98 -8.17 -1.09
CA HIS A 154 -8.36 -7.18 -0.20
C HIS A 154 -7.39 -6.28 -0.93
N THR A 155 -6.07 -6.54 -0.90
CA THR A 155 -5.10 -5.73 -1.59
C THR A 155 -5.23 -5.91 -3.10
N THR A 156 -5.33 -4.80 -3.83
CA THR A 156 -5.23 -4.75 -5.29
C THR A 156 -3.86 -4.18 -5.66
N TYR A 157 -3.01 -4.99 -6.29
CA TYR A 157 -1.62 -4.65 -6.52
C TYR A 157 -1.24 -4.74 -7.99
N ALA A 158 -0.69 -3.64 -8.53
CA ALA A 158 -0.30 -3.56 -9.94
C ALA A 158 0.97 -4.35 -10.24
N LEU A 159 0.92 -5.15 -11.28
CA LEU A 159 2.06 -5.75 -11.98
C LEU A 159 2.02 -5.29 -13.44
N PRO A 160 3.07 -5.46 -14.25
CA PRO A 160 3.05 -5.01 -15.63
C PRO A 160 1.86 -5.56 -16.44
N GLY A 161 0.89 -4.70 -16.78
CA GLY A 161 -0.33 -5.04 -17.50
C GLY A 161 -1.30 -5.95 -16.74
N ARG A 162 -1.18 -6.05 -15.41
CA ARG A 162 -1.93 -6.99 -14.58
C ARG A 162 -2.23 -6.43 -13.19
N MET A 163 -3.31 -6.94 -12.60
CA MET A 163 -3.64 -6.73 -11.20
C MET A 163 -3.61 -8.04 -10.44
N MET A 164 -2.91 -8.06 -9.33
CA MET A 164 -2.90 -9.16 -8.37
C MET A 164 -3.75 -8.79 -7.16
N ILE A 165 -4.67 -9.67 -6.78
CA ILE A 165 -5.57 -9.47 -5.63
C ILE A 165 -5.24 -10.51 -4.57
N THR A 166 -5.07 -10.08 -3.31
CA THR A 166 -5.05 -11.00 -2.19
C THR A 166 -6.48 -11.31 -1.75
N GLY A 167 -6.78 -12.59 -1.53
CA GLY A 167 -7.99 -12.97 -0.82
C GLY A 167 -7.72 -13.11 0.67
N LEU A 168 -8.64 -12.66 1.50
CA LEU A 168 -8.48 -12.77 2.95
C LEU A 168 -8.58 -14.22 3.42
N SER A 169 -9.48 -15.00 2.83
CA SER A 169 -9.78 -16.35 3.24
C SER A 169 -10.45 -17.16 2.11
N ASN A 170 -11.17 -18.18 2.49
CA ASN A 170 -11.83 -19.16 1.62
C ASN A 170 -13.24 -19.43 2.12
N ASN A 171 -14.19 -19.67 1.20
CA ASN A 171 -15.59 -19.86 1.54
C ASN A 171 -15.99 -21.29 1.96
N LYS A 172 -15.06 -22.25 1.96
CA LYS A 172 -15.37 -23.65 2.24
C LYS A 172 -15.32 -24.02 3.72
N ASP A 173 -14.33 -23.49 4.44
CA ASP A 173 -14.01 -23.90 5.80
C ASP A 173 -13.88 -22.74 6.79
N ASN A 174 -14.41 -21.58 6.40
CA ASN A 174 -14.50 -20.40 7.26
C ASN A 174 -13.14 -19.94 7.82
N GLY A 175 -12.09 -20.10 7.09
CA GLY A 175 -10.76 -19.69 7.50
C GLY A 175 -9.64 -20.48 6.88
N GLY A 176 -9.98 -21.34 5.93
CA GLY A 176 -9.00 -22.17 5.28
C GLY A 176 -8.19 -21.44 4.23
N ARG A 177 -7.46 -22.22 3.48
CA ARG A 177 -6.48 -21.77 2.50
C ARG A 177 -7.02 -20.75 1.52
N THR A 178 -6.43 -19.57 1.53
CA THR A 178 -6.65 -18.52 0.54
C THR A 178 -5.63 -18.54 -0.60
N ALA A 179 -5.70 -17.55 -1.50
CA ALA A 179 -4.83 -17.45 -2.65
C ALA A 179 -4.62 -16.00 -3.10
N LEU A 180 -3.66 -15.83 -4.00
CA LEU A 180 -3.51 -14.67 -4.86
C LEU A 180 -4.30 -14.91 -6.14
N VAL A 181 -5.03 -13.92 -6.61
CA VAL A 181 -5.83 -14.01 -7.83
C VAL A 181 -5.37 -12.97 -8.83
N GLU A 182 -4.95 -13.40 -10.02
CA GLU A 182 -4.37 -12.54 -11.06
C GLU A 182 -5.38 -12.26 -12.15
N TYR A 183 -5.47 -10.98 -12.55
CA TYR A 183 -6.32 -10.46 -13.63
C TYR A 183 -5.50 -9.61 -14.59
N THR A 184 -6.01 -9.38 -15.80
CA THR A 184 -5.54 -8.29 -16.67
C THR A 184 -5.99 -6.94 -16.11
N ASN A 185 -5.40 -5.83 -16.55
CA ASN A 185 -5.85 -4.47 -16.16
C ASN A 185 -7.34 -4.22 -16.49
N ASP A 186 -7.89 -4.91 -17.49
CA ASP A 186 -9.31 -4.81 -17.91
C ASP A 186 -10.25 -5.78 -17.16
N GLY A 187 -9.73 -6.52 -16.17
CA GLY A 187 -10.55 -7.41 -15.35
C GLY A 187 -10.88 -8.76 -15.98
N GLU A 188 -10.02 -9.30 -16.83
CA GLU A 188 -10.13 -10.69 -17.29
C GLU A 188 -9.31 -11.58 -16.38
N TYR A 189 -9.93 -12.63 -15.83
CA TYR A 189 -9.28 -13.59 -14.94
C TYR A 189 -8.16 -14.33 -15.66
N ILE A 190 -7.03 -14.52 -14.97
CA ILE A 190 -5.86 -15.22 -15.48
C ILE A 190 -5.63 -16.52 -14.70
N GLU A 191 -5.35 -16.45 -13.39
CA GLU A 191 -4.94 -17.61 -12.60
C GLU A 191 -5.15 -17.37 -11.10
N THR A 192 -5.19 -18.44 -10.33
CA THR A 192 -5.23 -18.46 -8.87
C THR A 192 -4.01 -19.20 -8.31
N TYR A 193 -3.24 -18.53 -7.45
CA TYR A 193 -2.02 -19.07 -6.82
C TYR A 193 -2.26 -19.29 -5.33
N TRP A 194 -2.40 -20.55 -4.93
CA TRP A 194 -2.78 -20.92 -3.57
C TRP A 194 -1.66 -20.78 -2.56
N MET A 195 -1.99 -20.32 -1.35
CA MET A 195 -1.07 -20.32 -0.22
C MET A 195 -0.53 -21.73 0.05
N PRO A 196 0.76 -21.89 0.39
CA PRO A 196 1.39 -23.19 0.64
C PRO A 196 1.03 -23.70 2.04
N THR A 197 -0.16 -24.32 2.19
CA THR A 197 -0.62 -24.97 3.41
C THR A 197 -0.39 -26.47 3.35
N ASP A 198 -0.62 -27.17 4.46
CA ASP A 198 -0.57 -28.64 4.53
C ASP A 198 -1.62 -29.32 3.63
N ASP A 199 -2.70 -28.62 3.28
CA ASP A 199 -3.74 -29.09 2.37
C ASP A 199 -3.31 -29.09 0.90
N ASP A 200 -2.23 -28.35 0.55
CA ASP A 200 -1.75 -28.24 -0.84
C ASP A 200 -0.23 -28.36 -0.92
N LEU A 201 0.23 -29.53 -1.24
CA LEU A 201 1.66 -29.84 -1.34
C LEU A 201 2.35 -29.25 -2.58
N ARG A 202 1.63 -28.64 -3.53
CA ARG A 202 2.21 -28.05 -4.72
C ARG A 202 3.11 -26.85 -4.38
N GLY A 203 4.38 -27.11 -4.17
CA GLY A 203 5.39 -26.12 -3.77
C GLY A 203 5.67 -26.12 -2.26
N ALA A 204 4.73 -26.53 -1.38
CA ALA A 204 4.91 -26.52 0.06
C ALA A 204 6.03 -27.42 0.53
N GLU A 205 6.24 -28.56 -0.08
CA GLU A 205 7.34 -29.49 0.20
C GLU A 205 8.73 -28.89 0.03
N LYS A 206 8.84 -27.77 -0.69
CA LYS A 206 10.10 -27.05 -0.93
C LYS A 206 10.35 -25.90 0.04
N VAL A 207 9.33 -25.48 0.80
CA VAL A 207 9.44 -24.33 1.70
C VAL A 207 9.79 -24.70 3.14
N GLY A 208 9.74 -25.96 3.48
CA GLY A 208 10.15 -26.49 4.80
C GLY A 208 9.17 -26.17 5.95
N GLN A 209 8.18 -25.33 5.72
CA GLN A 209 7.17 -24.89 6.68
C GLN A 209 5.89 -24.53 5.92
N PHE A 210 4.73 -24.69 6.58
CA PHE A 210 3.44 -24.35 5.98
C PHE A 210 2.97 -22.97 6.42
N ALA A 211 2.28 -22.26 5.49
CA ALA A 211 1.55 -21.05 5.80
C ALA A 211 0.25 -21.39 6.58
N ASP A 212 -0.25 -20.41 7.31
CA ASP A 212 -1.51 -20.53 8.05
C ASP A 212 -2.77 -20.53 7.17
N GLY A 213 -2.62 -20.14 5.91
CA GLY A 213 -3.69 -20.17 4.92
C GLY A 213 -4.53 -18.91 4.81
N TYR A 214 -4.27 -17.90 5.63
CA TYR A 214 -4.93 -16.59 5.54
C TYR A 214 -4.13 -15.64 4.65
N GLY A 215 -4.76 -14.57 4.16
CA GLY A 215 -4.12 -13.54 3.37
C GLY A 215 -4.41 -12.14 3.92
N TYR A 216 -3.58 -11.18 3.56
CA TYR A 216 -3.81 -9.78 3.81
C TYR A 216 -3.15 -8.91 2.73
N ASP A 217 -1.86 -8.64 2.81
CA ASP A 217 -1.14 -7.76 1.89
C ASP A 217 -0.25 -8.51 0.90
N LEU A 218 0.15 -7.83 -0.16
CA LEU A 218 1.09 -8.29 -1.17
C LEU A 218 1.98 -7.15 -1.61
N ARG A 219 3.30 -7.39 -1.65
CA ARG A 219 4.28 -6.44 -2.22
C ARG A 219 5.35 -7.17 -3.01
N ALA A 220 5.84 -6.53 -4.08
CA ALA A 220 6.87 -7.07 -4.95
C ALA A 220 8.19 -6.31 -4.82
N LEU A 221 9.28 -7.06 -4.94
CA LEU A 221 10.65 -6.56 -5.07
C LEU A 221 11.25 -7.06 -6.40
N PRO A 222 11.01 -6.38 -7.53
CA PRO A 222 11.39 -6.88 -8.87
C PRO A 222 12.87 -7.15 -9.02
N ARG A 223 13.74 -6.32 -8.45
CA ARG A 223 15.20 -6.49 -8.53
C ARG A 223 15.73 -7.78 -7.91
N ARG A 224 14.91 -8.42 -7.04
CA ARG A 224 15.21 -9.72 -6.43
C ARG A 224 14.31 -10.85 -6.92
N ASN A 225 13.41 -10.57 -7.86
CA ASN A 225 12.40 -11.53 -8.33
C ASN A 225 11.56 -12.11 -7.18
N VAL A 226 11.17 -11.29 -6.22
CA VAL A 226 10.47 -11.71 -5.00
C VAL A 226 9.17 -10.96 -4.82
N MET A 227 8.14 -11.64 -4.32
CA MET A 227 6.94 -11.11 -3.70
C MET A 227 6.86 -11.57 -2.25
N LEU A 228 6.27 -10.75 -1.38
CA LEU A 228 5.89 -11.12 -0.02
C LEU A 228 4.38 -11.03 0.12
N THR A 229 3.79 -11.96 0.87
CA THR A 229 2.39 -11.88 1.30
C THR A 229 2.31 -12.07 2.80
N SER A 230 1.45 -11.29 3.45
CA SER A 230 1.15 -11.40 4.88
C SER A 230 -0.18 -12.11 5.13
N SER A 231 -0.47 -12.39 6.39
CA SER A 231 -1.67 -13.09 6.80
C SER A 231 -2.32 -12.38 8.00
N PHE A 232 -3.65 -12.32 8.02
CA PHE A 232 -4.34 -11.66 9.12
C PHE A 232 -5.20 -12.63 9.93
N THR A 233 -6.37 -13.02 9.42
CA THR A 233 -7.29 -13.86 10.21
C THR A 233 -8.25 -14.65 9.34
N GLY A 234 -8.91 -15.65 9.92
CA GLY A 234 -9.93 -16.43 9.27
C GLY A 234 -11.21 -15.65 9.01
N TRP A 235 -11.98 -16.05 7.98
CA TRP A 235 -13.15 -15.33 7.50
C TRP A 235 -14.20 -15.07 8.58
N SER A 236 -14.43 -16.04 9.47
CA SER A 236 -15.40 -15.89 10.56
C SER A 236 -15.11 -14.70 11.49
N ASN A 237 -13.82 -14.36 11.68
CA ASN A 237 -13.45 -13.28 12.57
C ASN A 237 -13.87 -11.91 12.02
N TYR A 238 -13.87 -11.74 10.70
CA TYR A 238 -14.34 -10.50 10.07
C TYR A 238 -15.82 -10.24 10.30
N MET A 239 -16.61 -11.30 10.52
CA MET A 239 -18.06 -11.20 10.76
C MET A 239 -18.42 -11.01 12.22
N MET A 240 -17.45 -11.10 13.14
CA MET A 240 -17.66 -10.95 14.58
C MET A 240 -17.59 -9.49 15.01
N ASP A 241 -18.30 -9.14 16.08
CA ASP A 241 -18.04 -7.92 16.84
C ASP A 241 -16.62 -7.97 17.41
N PHE A 242 -15.86 -6.88 17.28
CA PHE A 242 -14.43 -6.84 17.63
C PHE A 242 -14.19 -7.17 19.10
N GLY A 243 -14.96 -6.61 20.01
CA GLY A 243 -14.81 -6.85 21.45
C GLY A 243 -15.12 -8.30 21.85
N LYS A 244 -16.11 -8.91 21.20
CA LYS A 244 -16.43 -10.34 21.40
C LYS A 244 -15.37 -11.24 20.82
N MET A 245 -14.84 -10.91 19.66
CA MET A 245 -13.78 -11.67 19.01
C MET A 245 -12.52 -11.75 19.88
N LEU A 246 -12.10 -10.64 20.50
CA LEU A 246 -10.93 -10.62 21.39
C LEU A 246 -11.12 -11.47 22.68
N GLN A 247 -12.36 -11.79 23.05
CA GLN A 247 -12.69 -12.63 24.20
C GLN A 247 -12.95 -14.10 23.84
N ASP A 248 -12.99 -14.42 22.56
CA ASP A 248 -13.24 -15.77 22.05
C ASP A 248 -11.91 -16.49 21.77
N GLU A 249 -11.57 -17.49 22.60
CA GLU A 249 -10.32 -18.24 22.45
C GLU A 249 -10.21 -18.95 21.10
N GLU A 250 -11.31 -19.40 20.50
CA GLU A 250 -11.29 -20.05 19.18
C GLU A 250 -11.10 -19.02 18.06
N ALA A 251 -11.66 -17.82 18.21
CA ALA A 251 -11.39 -16.73 17.31
C ALA A 251 -9.91 -16.31 17.33
N MET A 252 -9.34 -16.22 18.53
CA MET A 252 -7.93 -15.85 18.71
C MET A 252 -6.95 -16.86 18.08
N LYS A 253 -7.32 -18.14 18.00
CA LYS A 253 -6.51 -19.17 17.31
C LYS A 253 -6.54 -19.04 15.78
N ARG A 254 -7.48 -18.30 15.24
CA ARG A 254 -7.60 -18.07 13.78
C ARG A 254 -6.87 -16.82 13.28
N PHE A 255 -6.00 -16.21 14.07
CA PHE A 255 -5.13 -15.17 13.60
C PHE A 255 -3.87 -15.75 12.95
N GLY A 256 -3.45 -15.10 11.85
CA GLY A 256 -2.29 -15.52 11.09
C GLY A 256 -0.97 -15.21 11.79
N ASN A 257 0.05 -15.97 11.44
CA ASN A 257 1.39 -15.88 12.05
C ASN A 257 2.50 -16.04 10.99
N THR A 258 2.17 -15.94 9.71
CA THR A 258 3.13 -16.23 8.65
C THR A 258 3.21 -15.14 7.60
N VAL A 259 4.39 -14.98 7.03
CA VAL A 259 4.65 -14.26 5.79
C VAL A 259 5.23 -15.24 4.79
N VAL A 260 4.69 -15.25 3.57
CA VAL A 260 5.17 -16.14 2.51
C VAL A 260 6.03 -15.34 1.54
N VAL A 261 7.19 -15.88 1.24
CA VAL A 261 8.09 -15.40 0.20
C VAL A 261 7.81 -16.18 -1.08
N TRP A 262 7.57 -15.47 -2.18
CA TRP A 262 7.24 -16.03 -3.48
C TRP A 262 8.29 -15.64 -4.53
N ASP A 263 8.54 -16.53 -5.48
CA ASP A 263 9.16 -16.14 -6.76
C ASP A 263 8.16 -15.30 -7.55
N LEU A 264 8.53 -14.06 -7.84
CA LEU A 264 7.66 -13.09 -8.50
C LEU A 264 7.27 -13.50 -9.92
N HIS A 265 8.20 -14.09 -10.69
CA HIS A 265 7.92 -14.45 -12.09
C HIS A 265 7.13 -15.74 -12.22
N THR A 266 7.42 -16.72 -11.38
CA THR A 266 6.78 -18.04 -11.46
C THR A 266 5.55 -18.18 -10.58
N ARG A 267 5.31 -17.22 -9.68
CA ARG A 267 4.22 -17.25 -8.67
C ARG A 267 4.30 -18.49 -7.77
N LYS A 268 5.50 -19.04 -7.54
CA LYS A 268 5.70 -20.19 -6.67
C LYS A 268 6.20 -19.75 -5.30
N PRO A 269 5.72 -20.36 -4.20
CA PRO A 269 6.28 -20.08 -2.89
C PRO A 269 7.71 -20.58 -2.80
N ILE A 270 8.57 -19.77 -2.17
CA ILE A 270 9.99 -20.09 -1.92
C ILE A 270 10.17 -20.45 -0.46
N LYS A 271 9.57 -19.71 0.46
CA LYS A 271 9.77 -19.83 1.90
C LYS A 271 8.57 -19.32 2.67
N VAL A 272 8.32 -19.90 3.82
CA VAL A 272 7.38 -19.39 4.81
C VAL A 272 8.17 -18.92 6.02
N LEU A 273 7.86 -17.73 6.51
CA LEU A 273 8.52 -17.08 7.65
C LEU A 273 7.53 -16.98 8.80
N ASP A 274 7.98 -17.27 10.03
CA ASP A 274 7.22 -17.05 11.25
C ASP A 274 7.20 -15.56 11.61
N VAL A 275 6.01 -14.99 11.66
CA VAL A 275 5.76 -13.60 12.06
C VAL A 275 4.50 -13.58 12.94
N PRO A 276 4.57 -14.08 14.16
CA PRO A 276 3.40 -14.27 15.01
C PRO A 276 2.77 -12.96 15.47
N GLY A 277 1.43 -12.95 15.47
CA GLY A 277 0.64 -11.82 15.97
C GLY A 277 -0.13 -11.07 14.90
N ALA A 278 -0.53 -11.72 13.82
CA ALA A 278 -1.30 -11.16 12.72
C ALA A 278 -0.50 -10.09 11.94
N PRO A 279 0.44 -10.48 11.06
CA PRO A 279 1.15 -9.53 10.18
C PRO A 279 0.20 -8.95 9.15
N LEU A 280 0.23 -7.61 9.04
CA LEU A 280 -0.64 -6.85 8.14
C LEU A 280 0.14 -6.29 6.94
N GLU A 281 0.15 -4.97 6.78
CA GLU A 281 0.79 -4.31 5.66
C GLU A 281 2.29 -4.59 5.58
N ILE A 282 2.80 -4.73 4.36
CA ILE A 282 4.21 -4.92 4.06
C ILE A 282 4.71 -3.73 3.24
N ARG A 283 5.91 -3.24 3.49
CA ARG A 283 6.57 -2.25 2.63
C ARG A 283 8.02 -2.61 2.42
N PHE A 284 8.42 -2.73 1.16
CA PHE A 284 9.82 -2.87 0.79
C PHE A 284 10.54 -1.52 0.84
N ALA A 285 11.81 -1.56 1.19
CA ALA A 285 12.72 -0.44 1.01
C ALA A 285 12.92 -0.10 -0.48
N TRP A 286 13.10 1.18 -0.77
CA TRP A 286 13.18 1.72 -2.13
C TRP A 286 14.58 1.65 -2.74
N GLY A 287 15.61 1.82 -1.90
CA GLY A 287 17.00 1.88 -2.35
C GLY A 287 17.42 0.62 -3.10
N PRO A 288 18.22 0.76 -4.16
CA PRO A 288 18.57 -0.36 -5.04
C PRO A 288 19.34 -1.47 -4.31
N ASP A 289 20.04 -1.13 -3.24
CA ASP A 289 20.84 -2.06 -2.44
C ASP A 289 20.10 -2.56 -1.18
N ASN A 290 18.90 -2.05 -0.91
CA ASN A 290 18.12 -2.36 0.28
C ASN A 290 17.15 -3.52 0.00
N ASN A 291 17.58 -4.76 0.30
CA ASN A 291 16.77 -5.97 0.09
C ASN A 291 16.05 -6.37 1.38
N TYR A 292 15.24 -5.47 1.93
CA TYR A 292 14.44 -5.73 3.11
C TYR A 292 13.06 -5.09 3.00
N ALA A 293 12.15 -5.57 3.83
CA ALA A 293 10.82 -5.00 4.03
C ALA A 293 10.50 -4.90 5.52
N PHE A 294 9.55 -4.04 5.85
CA PHE A 294 8.91 -4.05 7.16
C PHE A 294 7.47 -4.55 7.05
N THR A 295 7.02 -5.17 8.13
CA THR A 295 5.60 -5.41 8.43
C THR A 295 5.35 -5.15 9.90
N THR A 296 4.09 -4.98 10.26
CA THR A 296 3.69 -4.85 11.66
C THR A 296 2.70 -5.95 12.03
N THR A 297 2.72 -6.34 13.29
CA THR A 297 1.79 -7.35 13.82
C THR A 297 0.74 -6.70 14.69
N ALA A 298 -0.54 -6.85 14.29
CA ALA A 298 -1.69 -6.16 14.89
C ALA A 298 -1.85 -6.49 16.38
N LEU A 299 -1.77 -7.76 16.74
CA LEU A 299 -2.05 -8.23 18.11
C LEU A 299 -0.85 -8.09 19.04
N THR A 300 0.36 -8.15 18.54
CA THR A 300 1.58 -8.06 19.35
C THR A 300 2.25 -6.70 19.29
N SER A 301 1.73 -5.79 18.45
CA SER A 301 2.19 -4.41 18.30
C SER A 301 3.71 -4.30 18.12
N LYS A 302 4.25 -5.05 17.17
CA LYS A 302 5.67 -5.09 16.85
C LYS A 302 5.94 -4.69 15.40
N ILE A 303 7.10 -4.08 15.19
CA ILE A 303 7.71 -3.93 13.87
C ILE A 303 8.58 -5.16 13.62
N TRP A 304 8.35 -5.79 12.47
CA TRP A 304 9.15 -6.91 11.98
C TRP A 304 9.93 -6.48 10.74
N LEU A 305 11.21 -6.81 10.74
CA LEU A 305 12.10 -6.71 9.57
C LEU A 305 12.11 -8.05 8.85
N ILE A 306 11.82 -8.02 7.56
CA ILE A 306 11.96 -9.15 6.64
C ILE A 306 13.12 -8.83 5.72
N TYR A 307 14.17 -9.64 5.74
CA TYR A 307 15.42 -9.31 5.07
C TYR A 307 16.10 -10.56 4.49
N GLU A 308 16.97 -10.33 3.53
CA GLU A 308 17.83 -11.35 2.98
C GLU A 308 19.16 -11.33 3.76
N ASP A 309 19.57 -12.47 4.32
CA ASP A 309 20.82 -12.59 5.05
C ASP A 309 22.03 -12.69 4.12
N GLU A 310 23.24 -12.78 4.71
CA GLU A 310 24.50 -12.88 3.94
C GLU A 310 24.59 -14.15 3.06
N GLN A 311 23.80 -15.17 3.35
CA GLN A 311 23.68 -16.39 2.58
C GLN A 311 22.66 -16.30 1.45
N GLY A 312 21.91 -15.18 1.36
CA GLY A 312 20.83 -14.98 0.41
C GLY A 312 19.52 -15.62 0.83
N GLU A 313 19.38 -15.96 2.11
CA GLU A 313 18.18 -16.58 2.67
C GLU A 313 17.27 -15.52 3.33
N TRP A 314 15.98 -15.60 3.04
CA TRP A 314 14.99 -14.71 3.63
C TRP A 314 14.72 -15.07 5.10
N GLN A 315 14.77 -14.05 5.96
CA GLN A 315 14.59 -14.13 7.40
C GLN A 315 13.54 -13.11 7.88
N ALA A 316 12.96 -13.36 9.06
CA ALA A 316 12.10 -12.41 9.76
C ALA A 316 12.58 -12.20 11.20
N LYS A 317 12.56 -10.95 11.66
CA LYS A 317 13.00 -10.58 13.01
C LYS A 317 12.15 -9.44 13.55
N ALA A 318 11.59 -9.60 14.77
CA ALA A 318 11.01 -8.48 15.51
C ALA A 318 12.11 -7.49 15.91
N VAL A 319 11.96 -6.21 15.56
CA VAL A 319 13.02 -5.21 15.72
C VAL A 319 12.62 -4.04 16.62
N ALA A 320 11.31 -3.78 16.81
CA ALA A 320 10.84 -2.75 17.75
C ALA A 320 9.42 -3.04 18.24
N ASP A 321 9.07 -2.45 19.38
CA ASP A 321 7.70 -2.37 19.87
C ASP A 321 7.03 -1.08 19.38
N ILE A 322 5.71 -1.10 19.21
CA ILE A 322 4.89 0.03 18.78
C ILE A 322 4.02 0.48 19.95
N GLY A 323 4.32 1.65 20.50
CA GLY A 323 3.63 2.15 21.69
C GLY A 323 3.80 1.23 22.90
N ASP A 324 2.73 1.03 23.66
CA ASP A 324 2.68 0.04 24.75
C ASP A 324 1.96 -1.22 24.24
N PRO A 325 2.66 -2.34 24.00
CA PRO A 325 2.05 -3.56 23.48
C PRO A 325 0.95 -4.13 24.39
N SER A 326 0.99 -3.84 25.70
CA SER A 326 -0.03 -4.30 26.65
C SER A 326 -1.40 -3.63 26.41
N GLN A 327 -1.43 -2.49 25.74
CA GLN A 327 -2.64 -1.75 25.38
C GLN A 327 -3.16 -2.11 23.99
N ILE A 328 -2.42 -2.94 23.26
CA ILE A 328 -2.73 -3.38 21.89
C ILE A 328 -3.09 -2.16 21.01
N PRO A 329 -2.14 -1.25 20.70
CA PRO A 329 -2.44 -0.08 19.82
C PRO A 329 -2.97 -0.46 18.45
N LEU A 330 -2.81 -1.70 18.03
CA LEU A 330 -3.27 -2.31 16.79
C LEU A 330 -2.71 -1.57 15.56
N PRO A 331 -1.43 -1.74 15.22
CA PRO A 331 -0.88 -1.19 13.98
C PRO A 331 -1.55 -1.84 12.76
N VAL A 332 -2.07 -1.02 11.85
CA VAL A 332 -2.88 -1.47 10.71
C VAL A 332 -2.28 -1.07 9.37
N ASP A 333 -1.54 0.02 9.30
CA ASP A 333 -0.89 0.46 8.06
C ASP A 333 0.48 1.06 8.33
N ILE A 334 1.37 0.93 7.35
CA ILE A 334 2.73 1.47 7.39
C ILE A 334 3.12 2.08 6.05
N SER A 335 4.02 3.06 6.07
CA SER A 335 4.68 3.54 4.87
C SER A 335 6.16 3.87 5.11
N ILE A 336 7.01 3.60 4.10
CA ILE A 336 8.43 3.89 4.13
C ILE A 336 8.70 5.14 3.31
N GLY A 337 9.39 6.12 3.90
CA GLY A 337 9.86 7.29 3.19
C GLY A 337 10.85 6.92 2.08
N SER A 338 10.85 7.69 1.00
CA SER A 338 11.64 7.44 -0.21
C SER A 338 13.16 7.33 0.00
N ASN A 339 13.66 7.82 1.12
CA ASN A 339 15.07 7.78 1.50
C ASN A 339 15.44 6.57 2.37
N ASP A 340 14.49 5.66 2.62
CA ASP A 340 14.62 4.48 3.50
C ASP A 340 15.09 4.81 4.93
N LYS A 341 14.79 6.02 5.41
CA LYS A 341 15.17 6.45 6.77
C LYS A 341 13.99 6.59 7.71
N HIS A 342 12.79 6.60 7.18
CA HIS A 342 11.58 6.87 7.93
C HIS A 342 10.53 5.80 7.68
N LEU A 343 10.00 5.24 8.75
CA LEU A 343 8.85 4.34 8.74
C LEU A 343 7.72 5.00 9.51
N TRP A 344 6.64 5.29 8.83
CA TRP A 344 5.38 5.69 9.43
C TRP A 344 4.57 4.46 9.82
N VAL A 345 3.99 4.49 11.01
CA VAL A 345 3.14 3.42 11.56
C VAL A 345 1.84 4.03 12.07
N HIS A 346 0.71 3.54 11.57
CA HIS A 346 -0.61 3.99 11.94
C HIS A 346 -1.28 2.95 12.83
N THR A 347 -1.88 3.40 13.95
CA THR A 347 -2.49 2.50 14.92
C THR A 347 -3.95 2.83 15.15
N LEU A 348 -4.82 1.81 15.01
CA LEU A 348 -6.26 1.97 15.02
C LEU A 348 -6.81 2.30 16.41
N MET A 349 -6.39 1.54 17.43
CA MET A 349 -7.05 1.58 18.75
C MET A 349 -6.77 2.87 19.51
N ASP A 350 -5.58 3.45 19.35
CA ASP A 350 -5.20 4.71 19.99
C ASP A 350 -5.22 5.90 19.02
N GLY A 351 -5.53 5.67 17.73
CA GLY A 351 -5.71 6.71 16.71
C GLY A 351 -4.47 7.55 16.44
N LYS A 352 -3.29 6.96 16.58
CA LYS A 352 -2.02 7.68 16.46
C LYS A 352 -1.26 7.34 15.19
N ASN A 353 -0.46 8.33 14.76
CA ASN A 353 0.58 8.14 13.78
C ASN A 353 1.95 8.26 14.47
N ARG A 354 2.81 7.27 14.25
CA ARG A 354 4.16 7.21 14.80
C ARG A 354 5.19 7.18 13.69
N LEU A 355 6.30 7.88 13.93
CA LEU A 355 7.44 7.90 13.01
C LEU A 355 8.62 7.23 13.67
N PHE A 356 9.22 6.28 12.97
CA PHE A 356 10.47 5.62 13.36
C PHE A 356 11.61 6.01 12.42
N ASP A 357 12.77 6.31 12.99
CA ASP A 357 14.04 6.34 12.27
C ASP A 357 14.48 4.89 12.02
N ILE A 358 14.58 4.52 10.75
CA ILE A 358 15.00 3.20 10.27
C ILE A 358 16.33 3.23 9.52
N SER A 359 17.16 4.25 9.78
CA SER A 359 18.54 4.33 9.22
C SER A 359 19.38 3.11 9.56
N ASP A 360 19.10 2.47 10.70
CA ASP A 360 19.48 1.09 11.01
C ASP A 360 18.21 0.24 11.03
N PRO A 361 17.93 -0.58 9.99
CA PRO A 361 16.71 -1.35 9.91
C PRO A 361 16.58 -2.42 11.00
N PHE A 362 17.70 -2.82 11.62
CA PHE A 362 17.71 -3.77 12.73
C PHE A 362 17.41 -3.16 14.08
N ASN A 363 17.37 -1.82 14.18
CA ASN A 363 17.18 -1.10 15.43
C ASN A 363 16.36 0.20 15.22
N PRO A 364 15.10 0.09 14.73
CA PRO A 364 14.21 1.23 14.56
C PRO A 364 14.02 2.01 15.86
N LYS A 365 13.98 3.35 15.77
CA LYS A 365 13.78 4.22 16.94
C LYS A 365 12.60 5.15 16.69
N GLN A 366 11.61 5.11 17.58
CA GLN A 366 10.51 6.06 17.51
C GLN A 366 11.03 7.48 17.78
N ILE A 367 10.79 8.40 16.85
CA ILE A 367 11.25 9.80 16.91
C ILE A 367 10.09 10.80 16.98
N TYR A 368 8.86 10.36 16.68
CA TYR A 368 7.69 11.23 16.71
C TYR A 368 6.40 10.41 16.94
N GLU A 369 5.40 11.06 17.52
CA GLU A 369 4.05 10.52 17.71
C GLU A 369 3.03 11.67 17.69
N LYS A 370 1.89 11.46 17.06
CA LYS A 370 0.77 12.41 17.03
C LYS A 370 -0.57 11.70 17.00
N GLN A 371 -1.51 12.19 17.78
CA GLN A 371 -2.93 11.84 17.68
C GLN A 371 -3.50 12.42 16.38
N ILE A 372 -4.10 11.59 15.54
CA ILE A 372 -4.73 12.00 14.29
C ILE A 372 -6.25 12.03 14.42
N GLY A 373 -6.86 11.00 14.99
CA GLY A 373 -8.29 10.85 15.17
C GLY A 373 -8.61 9.67 16.07
N ALA A 374 -9.86 9.21 16.08
CA ALA A 374 -10.29 8.10 16.94
C ALA A 374 -9.77 6.74 16.45
N GLN A 375 -9.75 6.51 15.15
CA GLN A 375 -9.41 5.22 14.52
C GLN A 375 -8.66 5.44 13.21
N VAL A 376 -7.36 5.76 13.29
CA VAL A 376 -6.53 5.89 12.09
C VAL A 376 -6.35 4.52 11.47
N ASN A 377 -6.70 4.38 10.19
CA ASN A 377 -6.50 3.15 9.46
C ASN A 377 -5.49 3.36 8.32
N MET A 378 -5.93 3.83 7.17
CA MET A 378 -5.08 3.93 5.99
C MET A 378 -4.43 5.31 5.89
N ALA A 379 -3.22 5.33 5.35
CA ALA A 379 -2.56 6.57 4.96
C ALA A 379 -1.98 6.46 3.56
N SER A 380 -2.06 7.56 2.82
CA SER A 380 -1.39 7.72 1.54
C SER A 380 -0.55 8.98 1.57
N SER A 381 0.70 8.86 1.17
CA SER A 381 1.64 9.99 1.13
C SER A 381 1.76 10.53 -0.28
N ALA A 382 1.77 11.86 -0.41
CA ALA A 382 2.12 12.51 -1.67
C ALA A 382 3.56 12.18 -2.07
N TRP A 383 3.84 12.12 -3.37
CA TRP A 383 5.17 11.87 -3.91
C TRP A 383 6.26 12.83 -3.40
N SER A 384 5.87 14.09 -3.13
CA SER A 384 6.77 15.09 -2.56
C SER A 384 7.14 14.79 -1.11
N GLY A 385 6.39 13.95 -0.41
CA GLY A 385 6.49 13.74 1.04
C GLY A 385 5.98 14.92 1.88
N GLU A 386 5.36 15.92 1.25
CA GLU A 386 4.89 17.14 1.94
C GLU A 386 3.50 16.96 2.56
N ARG A 387 2.75 15.97 2.12
CA ARG A 387 1.39 15.69 2.59
C ARG A 387 1.19 14.22 2.84
N VAL A 388 0.36 13.92 3.84
CA VAL A 388 -0.14 12.59 4.13
C VAL A 388 -1.64 12.68 4.32
N TYR A 389 -2.37 11.84 3.62
CA TYR A 389 -3.82 11.71 3.70
C TYR A 389 -4.18 10.53 4.58
N TYR A 390 -5.13 10.74 5.48
CA TYR A 390 -5.56 9.72 6.43
C TYR A 390 -7.04 9.41 6.27
N THR A 391 -7.40 8.15 6.40
CA THR A 391 -8.77 7.69 6.58
C THR A 391 -8.93 7.02 7.94
N SER A 392 -10.17 6.93 8.40
CA SER A 392 -10.58 6.13 9.54
C SER A 392 -11.28 4.87 9.05
N SER A 393 -11.69 4.02 10.00
CA SER A 393 -12.42 2.77 9.75
C SER A 393 -11.55 1.62 9.27
N LEU A 394 -11.67 0.46 9.88
CA LEU A 394 -11.05 -0.79 9.44
C LEU A 394 -12.11 -1.72 8.82
N LEU A 395 -13.15 -2.02 9.59
CA LEU A 395 -14.30 -2.82 9.18
C LEU A 395 -15.55 -2.29 9.90
N ALA A 396 -16.67 -2.25 9.21
CA ALA A 396 -17.91 -1.73 9.79
C ALA A 396 -18.36 -2.47 11.07
N ASN A 397 -18.02 -3.76 11.19
CA ASN A 397 -18.33 -4.53 12.40
C ASN A 397 -17.37 -4.24 13.57
N TRP A 398 -16.23 -3.61 13.29
CA TRP A 398 -15.17 -3.32 14.25
C TRP A 398 -15.12 -1.84 14.61
N ASP A 399 -15.66 -1.00 13.76
CA ASP A 399 -15.69 0.44 13.98
C ASP A 399 -16.62 0.79 15.12
N LYS A 400 -16.25 1.80 15.89
CA LYS A 400 -17.15 2.41 16.86
C LYS A 400 -18.27 3.13 16.10
N LYS A 401 -19.42 3.27 16.72
CA LYS A 401 -20.59 3.85 16.09
C LYS A 401 -21.02 5.13 16.82
N GLY A 402 -21.33 6.17 16.03
CA GLY A 402 -22.02 7.33 16.51
C GLY A 402 -21.15 8.47 17.02
N GLU A 403 -19.85 8.45 16.81
CA GLU A 403 -18.94 9.56 17.11
C GLU A 403 -18.42 10.20 15.81
N ASP A 404 -18.54 11.50 15.66
CA ASP A 404 -18.17 12.23 14.44
C ASP A 404 -16.69 12.10 14.02
N ASP A 405 -15.79 11.81 14.98
CA ASP A 405 -14.35 11.68 14.74
C ASP A 405 -13.93 10.24 14.34
N GLU A 406 -14.86 9.33 14.13
CA GLU A 406 -14.58 7.94 13.75
C GLU A 406 -14.61 7.70 12.25
N GLN A 407 -15.22 8.61 11.50
CA GLN A 407 -15.37 8.52 10.05
C GLN A 407 -14.88 9.81 9.41
N TYR A 408 -13.62 9.80 8.98
CA TYR A 408 -12.99 10.99 8.43
C TYR A 408 -12.04 10.69 7.28
N PHE A 409 -11.79 11.73 6.51
CA PHE A 409 -10.64 11.91 5.62
C PHE A 409 -9.94 13.20 6.06
N LYS A 410 -8.67 13.12 6.39
CA LYS A 410 -7.84 14.25 6.87
C LYS A 410 -6.58 14.41 6.05
#